data_07853fdaa0b1c003ddcebeecc5ebb940
#
_entry.id   07853fdaa0b1c003ddcebeecc5ebb940
#
_cell.length_a   1.000
_cell.length_b   1.000
_cell.length_c   1.000
_cell.angle_alpha   90.00
_cell.angle_beta   90.00
_cell.angle_gamma   90.00
#
_symmetry.space_group_name_H-M   'P 1'
#
loop_
_entity.id
_entity.type
_entity.pdbx_description
1 polymer ?
#
loop_
_entity_poly.entity_id
_entity_poly.type
_entity_poly.pdbx_seq_one_letter_code
_entity_poly.pdbx_strand_id
1 'polypeptide(L)'
;MTNTKTIQEKNKEVVVAFYKEAHFDGDVDGAIARYVGNTYVQHTPGAADGVEGLREYINVFLKAFPNAKGDIRRVIAEDDIVAVHAHWTGLISPNGDVGVDIFRVKDGKLLEHWDVIAPIPDTSKNQNPMY
;
A
#
# COMPACT_ATOMS: atom_id res chain seq x y z
N MET A 1 29.98 -11.41 -12.09
CA MET A 1 28.67 -11.23 -12.76
C MET A 1 27.78 -10.34 -11.93
N THR A 2 27.31 -9.27 -12.55
CA THR A 2 26.36 -8.39 -11.92
C THR A 2 24.95 -8.94 -12.06
N ASN A 3 24.29 -9.15 -10.92
CA ASN A 3 22.87 -9.50 -10.88
C ASN A 3 22.05 -8.26 -11.23
N THR A 4 21.49 -8.25 -12.44
CA THR A 4 20.66 -7.14 -12.89
C THR A 4 19.20 -7.46 -12.56
N LYS A 5 18.57 -6.63 -11.74
CA LYS A 5 17.14 -6.76 -11.42
C LYS A 5 16.29 -6.35 -12.63
N THR A 6 15.18 -7.06 -12.83
CA THR A 6 14.19 -6.68 -13.83
C THR A 6 13.48 -5.40 -13.39
N ILE A 7 12.79 -4.75 -14.33
CA ILE A 7 11.98 -3.56 -13.99
C ILE A 7 10.87 -3.91 -12.99
N GLN A 8 10.28 -5.11 -13.12
CA GLN A 8 9.23 -5.58 -12.19
C GLN A 8 9.78 -5.75 -10.78
N GLU A 9 10.99 -6.31 -10.63
CA GLU A 9 11.64 -6.46 -9.33
C GLU A 9 11.93 -5.11 -8.69
N LYS A 10 12.44 -4.16 -9.47
CA LYS A 10 12.69 -2.79 -9.00
C LYS A 10 11.42 -2.09 -8.58
N ASN A 11 10.35 -2.26 -9.36
CA ASN A 11 9.05 -1.64 -9.05
C ASN A 11 8.45 -2.23 -7.76
N LYS A 12 8.56 -3.53 -7.54
CA LYS A 12 8.15 -4.16 -6.28
C LYS A 12 8.91 -3.58 -5.09
N GLU A 13 10.21 -3.40 -5.22
CA GLU A 13 11.04 -2.83 -4.14
C GLU A 13 10.61 -1.41 -3.78
N VAL A 14 10.34 -0.57 -4.77
CA VAL A 14 9.85 0.80 -4.55
C VAL A 14 8.53 0.80 -3.79
N VAL A 15 7.58 -0.01 -4.23
CA VAL A 15 6.25 -0.10 -3.61
C VAL A 15 6.35 -0.62 -2.18
N VAL A 16 7.12 -1.69 -1.93
CA VAL A 16 7.30 -2.25 -0.59
C VAL A 16 8.00 -1.24 0.33
N ALA A 17 9.02 -0.54 -0.16
CA ALA A 17 9.72 0.48 0.62
C ALA A 17 8.79 1.63 1.00
N PHE A 18 8.02 2.15 0.05
CA PHE A 18 7.03 3.19 0.32
C PHE A 18 6.00 2.73 1.35
N TYR A 19 5.45 1.53 1.15
CA TYR A 19 4.43 0.98 2.03
C TYR A 19 4.93 0.89 3.48
N LYS A 20 6.13 0.36 3.68
CA LYS A 20 6.74 0.22 5.01
C LYS A 20 7.10 1.56 5.61
N GLU A 21 7.78 2.43 4.87
CA GLU A 21 8.28 3.70 5.41
C GLU A 21 7.14 4.66 5.72
N ALA A 22 6.10 4.71 4.88
CA ALA A 22 4.96 5.58 5.11
C ALA A 22 4.02 5.04 6.19
N HIS A 23 3.61 3.77 6.09
CA HIS A 23 2.56 3.23 6.93
C HIS A 23 3.09 2.56 8.21
N PHE A 24 4.22 1.84 8.16
CA PHE A 24 4.73 1.14 9.33
C PHE A 24 5.67 2.01 10.15
N ASP A 25 6.58 2.72 9.49
CA ASP A 25 7.55 3.59 10.16
C ASP A 25 6.96 4.98 10.47
N GLY A 26 5.90 5.38 9.77
CA GLY A 26 5.27 6.68 9.96
C GLY A 26 6.05 7.85 9.38
N ASP A 27 7.06 7.59 8.54
CA ASP A 27 7.84 8.65 7.88
C ASP A 27 7.16 9.07 6.57
N VAL A 28 6.00 9.71 6.70
CA VAL A 28 5.15 10.05 5.55
C VAL A 28 5.86 11.01 4.61
N ASP A 29 6.40 12.10 5.14
CA ASP A 29 7.06 13.12 4.32
C ASP A 29 8.30 12.56 3.62
N GLY A 30 9.11 11.79 4.32
CA GLY A 30 10.30 11.16 3.76
C GLY A 30 9.96 10.13 2.69
N ALA A 31 8.96 9.30 2.93
CA ALA A 31 8.52 8.28 1.97
C ALA A 31 7.96 8.92 0.70
N ILE A 32 7.15 9.97 0.83
CA ILE A 32 6.63 10.71 -0.32
C ILE A 32 7.78 11.34 -1.11
N ALA A 33 8.73 11.98 -0.43
CA ALA A 33 9.86 12.61 -1.11
C ALA A 33 10.71 11.60 -1.88
N ARG A 34 10.88 10.40 -1.36
CA ARG A 34 11.71 9.37 -1.98
C ARG A 34 11.02 8.62 -3.11
N TYR A 35 9.73 8.31 -2.95
CA TYR A 35 9.07 7.31 -3.80
C TYR A 35 7.86 7.81 -4.59
N VAL A 36 7.32 8.98 -4.31
CA VAL A 36 6.13 9.49 -5.01
C VAL A 36 6.53 10.52 -6.06
N GLY A 37 5.91 10.44 -7.23
CA GLY A 37 6.16 11.37 -8.33
C GLY A 37 5.54 12.74 -8.12
N ASN A 38 5.73 13.63 -9.09
CA ASN A 38 5.17 14.98 -9.03
C ASN A 38 3.65 14.99 -9.22
N THR A 39 3.13 13.97 -9.90
CA THR A 39 1.69 13.76 -10.06
C THR A 39 1.32 12.43 -9.40
N TYR A 40 0.16 12.41 -8.77
CA TYR A 40 -0.35 11.21 -8.12
C TYR A 40 -1.85 11.16 -8.30
N VAL A 41 -2.32 10.18 -9.06
CA VAL A 41 -3.75 9.99 -9.34
C VAL A 41 -4.31 9.01 -8.32
N GLN A 42 -5.27 9.47 -7.52
CA GLN A 42 -5.84 8.68 -6.43
C GLN A 42 -7.23 8.18 -6.79
N HIS A 43 -7.44 6.87 -6.66
CA HIS A 43 -8.74 6.25 -6.88
C HIS A 43 -9.44 5.81 -5.59
N THR A 44 -8.78 5.95 -4.42
CA THR A 44 -9.39 5.64 -3.13
C THR A 44 -10.44 6.71 -2.80
N PRO A 45 -11.73 6.35 -2.66
CA PRO A 45 -12.79 7.35 -2.48
C PRO A 45 -12.64 8.24 -1.25
N GLY A 46 -12.02 7.73 -0.19
CA GLY A 46 -11.82 8.48 1.05
C GLY A 46 -10.64 9.45 1.04
N ALA A 47 -9.83 9.48 -0.02
CA ALA A 47 -8.67 10.34 -0.13
C ALA A 47 -8.86 11.40 -1.21
N ALA A 48 -8.40 12.62 -0.95
CA ALA A 48 -8.34 13.65 -1.97
C ALA A 48 -7.27 13.29 -3.02
N ASP A 49 -7.42 13.79 -4.22
CA ASP A 49 -6.49 13.53 -5.32
C ASP A 49 -5.14 14.23 -5.09
N GLY A 50 -4.09 13.75 -5.76
CA GLY A 50 -2.78 14.38 -5.76
C GLY A 50 -1.90 13.99 -4.58
N VAL A 51 -0.68 14.51 -4.59
CA VAL A 51 0.35 14.21 -3.58
C VAL A 51 -0.08 14.70 -2.18
N GLU A 52 -0.67 15.88 -2.09
CA GLU A 52 -1.12 16.41 -0.80
C GLU A 52 -2.32 15.62 -0.25
N GLY A 53 -3.19 15.14 -1.14
CA GLY A 53 -4.28 14.24 -0.73
C GLY A 53 -3.76 12.94 -0.15
N LEU A 54 -2.73 12.37 -0.75
CA LEU A 54 -2.05 11.17 -0.24
C LEU A 54 -1.44 11.44 1.14
N ARG A 55 -0.72 12.54 1.29
CA ARG A 55 -0.08 12.94 2.57
C ARG A 55 -1.12 13.04 3.69
N GLU A 56 -2.18 13.77 3.43
CA GLU A 56 -3.26 13.95 4.39
C GLU A 56 -3.93 12.62 4.76
N TYR A 57 -4.21 11.80 3.76
CA TYR A 57 -4.85 10.50 3.97
C TYR A 57 -4.04 9.60 4.88
N ILE A 58 -2.73 9.48 4.64
CA ILE A 58 -1.85 8.65 5.47
C ILE A 58 -1.71 9.23 6.88
N ASN A 59 -1.57 10.55 7.02
CA ASN A 59 -1.46 11.19 8.32
C ASN A 59 -2.73 10.98 9.17
N VAL A 60 -3.91 11.10 8.56
CA VAL A 60 -5.19 10.82 9.22
C VAL A 60 -5.28 9.35 9.65
N PHE A 61 -4.88 8.43 8.76
CA PHE A 61 -4.85 7.00 9.05
C PHE A 61 -3.97 6.67 10.26
N LEU A 62 -2.74 7.17 10.29
CA LEU A 62 -1.80 6.92 11.37
C LEU A 62 -2.30 7.47 12.71
N LYS A 63 -2.96 8.61 12.69
CA LYS A 63 -3.53 9.21 13.90
C LYS A 63 -4.77 8.46 14.38
N ALA A 64 -5.62 8.01 13.46
CA ALA A 64 -6.84 7.29 13.79
C ALA A 64 -6.57 5.87 14.29
N PHE A 65 -5.53 5.22 13.78
CA PHE A 65 -5.22 3.82 14.07
C PHE A 65 -3.77 3.64 14.53
N PRO A 66 -3.43 4.14 15.73
CA PRO A 66 -2.04 4.08 16.22
C PRO A 66 -1.52 2.66 16.45
N ASN A 67 -2.41 1.68 16.57
CA ASN A 67 -2.06 0.27 16.77
C ASN A 67 -2.19 -0.56 15.49
N ALA A 68 -2.42 0.08 14.35
CA ALA A 68 -2.53 -0.63 13.07
C ALA A 68 -1.23 -1.38 12.74
N LYS A 69 -1.38 -2.63 12.32
CA LYS A 69 -0.28 -3.47 11.86
C LYS A 69 -0.66 -4.07 10.51
N GLY A 70 0.22 -3.89 9.54
CA GLY A 70 0.07 -4.50 8.23
C GLY A 70 1.07 -5.63 8.04
N ASP A 71 0.61 -6.71 7.44
CA ASP A 71 1.44 -7.85 7.06
C ASP A 71 1.30 -8.07 5.55
N ILE A 72 2.36 -7.76 4.82
CA ILE A 72 2.38 -7.95 3.36
C ILE A 72 2.50 -9.44 3.07
N ARG A 73 1.47 -9.99 2.43
CA ARG A 73 1.40 -11.42 2.14
C ARG A 73 1.98 -11.76 0.77
N ARG A 74 1.75 -10.95 -0.22
CA ARG A 74 2.30 -11.13 -1.56
C ARG A 74 2.36 -9.83 -2.34
N VAL A 75 3.33 -9.75 -3.23
CA VAL A 75 3.54 -8.59 -4.11
C VAL A 75 3.67 -9.13 -5.53
N ILE A 76 2.86 -8.61 -6.43
CA ILE A 76 2.78 -9.06 -7.82
C ILE A 76 3.03 -7.86 -8.73
N ALA A 77 3.89 -8.02 -9.73
CA ALA A 77 4.17 -6.94 -10.67
C ALA A 77 4.05 -7.43 -12.10
N GLU A 78 3.42 -6.62 -12.94
CA GLU A 78 3.31 -6.83 -14.38
C GLU A 78 3.38 -5.46 -15.06
N ASP A 79 4.23 -5.33 -16.07
CA ASP A 79 4.47 -4.06 -16.75
C ASP A 79 4.86 -2.96 -15.74
N ASP A 80 4.11 -1.86 -15.68
CA ASP A 80 4.32 -0.76 -14.74
C ASP A 80 3.41 -0.82 -13.50
N ILE A 81 2.69 -1.93 -13.31
CA ILE A 81 1.72 -2.11 -12.23
C ILE A 81 2.27 -3.05 -11.16
N VAL A 82 2.06 -2.68 -9.89
CA VAL A 82 2.39 -3.53 -8.74
C VAL A 82 1.18 -3.64 -7.84
N ALA A 83 0.81 -4.88 -7.49
CA ALA A 83 -0.27 -5.15 -6.55
C ALA A 83 0.32 -5.69 -5.23
N VAL A 84 -0.17 -5.18 -4.10
CA VAL A 84 0.19 -5.62 -2.75
C VAL A 84 -1.05 -6.19 -2.08
N HIS A 85 -0.98 -7.45 -1.68
CA HIS A 85 -2.03 -8.12 -0.90
C HIS A 85 -1.55 -8.17 0.55
N ALA A 86 -2.31 -7.57 1.46
CA ALA A 86 -1.89 -7.41 2.86
C ALA A 86 -3.02 -7.73 3.84
N HIS A 87 -2.64 -8.25 4.99
CA HIS A 87 -3.51 -8.44 6.14
C HIS A 87 -3.26 -7.32 7.14
N TRP A 88 -4.33 -6.66 7.56
CA TRP A 88 -4.28 -5.55 8.51
C TRP A 88 -5.00 -5.89 9.80
N THR A 89 -4.40 -5.52 10.92
CA THR A 89 -5.02 -5.60 12.25
C THR A 89 -4.92 -4.25 12.94
N GLY A 90 -5.75 -4.03 13.99
CA GLY A 90 -5.74 -2.77 14.71
C GLY A 90 -6.53 -1.65 14.04
N LEU A 91 -7.34 -1.98 13.05
CA LEU A 91 -8.31 -1.09 12.42
C LEU A 91 -9.69 -1.23 13.10
N ILE A 92 -10.77 -0.92 12.38
CA ILE A 92 -12.13 -0.99 12.93
C ILE A 92 -12.60 -2.43 13.09
N SER A 93 -12.28 -3.29 12.12
CA SER A 93 -12.79 -4.66 12.08
C SER A 93 -12.11 -5.55 13.12
N PRO A 94 -12.88 -6.20 14.02
CA PRO A 94 -12.29 -7.02 15.10
C PRO A 94 -11.42 -8.17 14.61
N ASN A 95 -11.78 -8.77 13.49
CA ASN A 95 -11.05 -9.91 12.91
C ASN A 95 -9.92 -9.48 11.95
N GLY A 96 -9.73 -8.18 11.80
CA GLY A 96 -8.81 -7.61 10.83
C GLY A 96 -9.45 -7.34 9.48
N ASP A 97 -8.66 -6.79 8.60
CA ASP A 97 -9.06 -6.43 7.23
C ASP A 97 -8.05 -6.97 6.24
N VAL A 98 -8.51 -7.22 5.02
CA VAL A 98 -7.63 -7.60 3.92
C VAL A 98 -7.69 -6.51 2.87
N GLY A 99 -6.53 -6.03 2.44
CA GLY A 99 -6.43 -5.01 1.42
C GLY A 99 -5.63 -5.47 0.22
N VAL A 100 -6.02 -4.97 -0.94
CA VAL A 100 -5.22 -5.04 -2.15
C VAL A 100 -4.98 -3.62 -2.62
N ASP A 101 -3.73 -3.20 -2.58
CA ASP A 101 -3.29 -1.91 -3.10
C ASP A 101 -2.62 -2.12 -4.45
N ILE A 102 -2.98 -1.31 -5.43
CA ILE A 102 -2.41 -1.36 -6.77
C ILE A 102 -1.77 -0.02 -7.07
N PHE A 103 -0.52 -0.05 -7.54
CA PHE A 103 0.23 1.16 -7.86
C PHE A 103 0.73 1.10 -9.29
N ARG A 104 0.72 2.27 -9.97
CA ARG A 104 1.48 2.48 -11.18
C ARG A 104 2.83 3.08 -10.80
N VAL A 105 3.90 2.47 -11.31
CA VAL A 105 5.28 2.89 -11.01
C VAL A 105 6.00 3.22 -12.32
N LYS A 106 6.68 4.37 -12.35
CA LYS A 106 7.50 4.75 -13.48
C LYS A 106 8.77 5.45 -12.99
N ASP A 107 9.92 5.01 -13.49
CA ASP A 107 11.22 5.59 -13.14
C ASP A 107 11.44 5.67 -11.61
N GLY A 108 11.02 4.64 -10.89
CA GLY A 108 11.17 4.55 -9.44
C GLY A 108 10.21 5.42 -8.65
N LYS A 109 9.14 5.91 -9.27
CA LYS A 109 8.15 6.80 -8.63
C LYS A 109 6.74 6.28 -8.77
N LEU A 110 5.97 6.38 -7.69
CA LEU A 110 4.54 6.05 -7.67
C LEU A 110 3.75 7.20 -8.30
N LEU A 111 2.91 6.90 -9.27
CA LEU A 111 2.15 7.89 -10.02
C LEU A 111 0.63 7.75 -9.88
N GLU A 112 0.17 6.57 -9.46
CA GLU A 112 -1.26 6.27 -9.43
C GLU A 112 -1.54 5.13 -8.47
N HIS A 113 -2.69 5.15 -7.83
CA HIS A 113 -3.06 4.19 -6.80
C HIS A 113 -4.53 3.84 -6.84
N TRP A 114 -4.82 2.56 -6.74
CA TRP A 114 -6.14 1.97 -6.49
C TRP A 114 -6.07 1.08 -5.28
N ASP A 115 -7.18 0.89 -4.59
CA ASP A 115 -7.26 -0.12 -3.54
C ASP A 115 -8.67 -0.69 -3.39
N VAL A 116 -8.70 -1.86 -2.78
CA VAL A 116 -9.92 -2.48 -2.27
C VAL A 116 -9.58 -3.04 -0.90
N ILE A 117 -10.40 -2.73 0.08
CA ILE A 117 -10.26 -3.26 1.44
C ILE A 117 -11.57 -3.90 1.87
N ALA A 118 -11.47 -5.04 2.54
CA ALA A 118 -12.64 -5.78 3.03
C ALA A 118 -12.40 -6.27 4.45
N PRO A 119 -13.41 -6.16 5.33
CA PRO A 119 -13.33 -6.74 6.66
C PRO A 119 -13.35 -8.27 6.60
N ILE A 120 -12.62 -8.92 7.50
CA ILE A 120 -12.66 -10.37 7.64
C ILE A 120 -13.91 -10.72 8.45
N PRO A 121 -14.83 -11.54 7.90
CA PRO A 121 -16.07 -11.88 8.61
C PRO A 121 -15.85 -12.82 9.78
N ASP A 122 -16.84 -12.88 10.71
CA ASP A 122 -16.80 -13.78 11.85
C ASP A 122 -16.90 -15.24 11.44
N THR A 123 -17.58 -15.51 10.34
CA THR A 123 -17.81 -16.87 9.86
C THR A 123 -17.42 -17.00 8.38
N SER A 124 -16.90 -18.17 8.04
CA SER A 124 -16.55 -18.52 6.68
C SER A 124 -16.98 -19.95 6.38
N LYS A 125 -17.36 -20.21 5.14
CA LYS A 125 -17.70 -21.57 4.67
C LYS A 125 -16.48 -22.47 4.51
N ASN A 126 -15.29 -21.91 4.56
CA ASN A 126 -14.04 -22.64 4.50
C ASN A 126 -13.11 -22.11 5.60
N GLN A 127 -11.98 -22.80 5.83
CA GLN A 127 -11.00 -22.42 6.85
C GLN A 127 -9.75 -21.78 6.27
N ASN A 128 -9.79 -21.38 5.01
CA ASN A 128 -8.67 -20.73 4.35
C ASN A 128 -8.71 -19.23 4.65
N PRO A 129 -7.62 -18.62 5.09
CA PRO A 129 -7.61 -17.18 5.34
C PRO A 129 -7.75 -16.39 4.05
N MET A 130 -8.28 -15.16 4.17
CA MET A 130 -8.40 -14.25 3.02
C MET A 130 -7.05 -13.65 2.60
N TYR A 131 -6.01 -13.95 3.33
CA TYR A 131 -4.67 -13.41 3.10
C TYR A 131 -3.60 -14.50 2.96
#